data_074c67215830121d1cabba4bcd3d0cc1
#
_entry.id   074c67215830121d1cabba4bcd3d0cc1
#
_cell.length_a   1.000
_cell.length_b   1.000
_cell.length_c   1.000
_cell.angle_alpha   90.00
_cell.angle_beta   90.00
_cell.angle_gamma   90.00
#
_symmetry.space_group_name_H-M   'P 1'
#
loop_
_entity.id
_entity.type
_entity.pdbx_description
1 polymer ?
#
loop_
_entity_poly.entity_id
_entity_poly.type
_entity_poly.pdbx_seq_one_letter_code
_entity_poly.pdbx_strand_id
1 'polypeptide(L)'
;HTSFVLGAYLAGQDIVRDCMHDDVICKFMNQTIYDEIIPTLTLPKPELEAFAHSVTERFKNPFIDHQLLAISLNSTSKWRARVMPSLKGYVDLKKELPACITASFAFYIAFFNGQELTDEGLVGTRGDNTYLIKDDKAVLEFYAAHKDDSVEDLVHAVCTNEDFWGEDLSAIDGFEASVASYLADIRENGAYEVMKKLVK
;
A
#
# COMPACT_ATOMS: atom_id res chain seq x y z
N HIS A 1 -8.59 -2.65 -2.98
CA HIS A 1 -8.39 -1.38 -2.24
C HIS A 1 -7.02 -1.32 -1.54
N THR A 2 -6.75 -2.29 -0.66
CA THR A 2 -5.61 -2.24 0.28
C THR A 2 -4.26 -2.03 -0.40
N SER A 3 -4.10 -2.52 -1.63
CA SER A 3 -2.83 -2.43 -2.34
C SER A 3 -2.55 -1.08 -2.98
N PHE A 4 -3.56 -0.23 -3.20
CA PHE A 4 -3.32 1.03 -3.92
C PHE A 4 -3.85 2.29 -3.23
N VAL A 5 -4.82 2.19 -2.31
CA VAL A 5 -5.51 3.38 -1.79
C VAL A 5 -4.58 4.31 -1.00
N LEU A 6 -3.63 3.78 -0.25
CA LEU A 6 -2.72 4.61 0.55
C LEU A 6 -1.79 5.42 -0.35
N GLY A 7 -1.23 4.79 -1.38
CA GLY A 7 -0.44 5.48 -2.39
C GLY A 7 -1.26 6.49 -3.17
N ALA A 8 -2.49 6.15 -3.54
CA ALA A 8 -3.39 7.05 -4.24
C ALA A 8 -3.73 8.29 -3.40
N TYR A 9 -3.96 8.09 -2.10
CA TYR A 9 -4.20 9.22 -1.19
C TYR A 9 -2.98 10.14 -1.13
N LEU A 10 -1.79 9.58 -0.99
CA LEU A 10 -0.54 10.37 -1.00
C LEU A 10 -0.31 11.08 -2.33
N ALA A 11 -0.82 10.50 -3.43
CA ALA A 11 -0.74 11.10 -4.77
C ALA A 11 -1.73 12.24 -4.98
N GLY A 12 -2.63 12.50 -4.03
CA GLY A 12 -3.55 13.64 -4.07
C GLY A 12 -5.01 13.29 -4.29
N GLN A 13 -5.37 12.01 -4.38
CA GLN A 13 -6.77 11.60 -4.55
C GLN A 13 -7.47 11.44 -3.20
N ASP A 14 -8.78 11.66 -3.17
CA ASP A 14 -9.59 11.60 -1.96
C ASP A 14 -10.65 10.49 -2.00
N ILE A 15 -11.14 10.13 -3.19
CA ILE A 15 -12.19 9.11 -3.36
C ILE A 15 -11.77 8.07 -4.41
N VAL A 16 -12.32 6.84 -4.28
CA VAL A 16 -12.00 5.72 -5.17
C VAL A 16 -12.34 6.03 -6.63
N ARG A 17 -13.50 6.64 -6.87
CA ARG A 17 -13.92 6.95 -8.25
C ARG A 17 -12.90 7.80 -9.00
N ASP A 18 -12.33 8.80 -8.35
CA ASP A 18 -11.33 9.68 -8.97
C ASP A 18 -10.04 8.92 -9.29
N CYS A 19 -9.69 7.91 -8.49
CA CYS A 19 -8.57 7.02 -8.80
C CYS A 19 -8.79 6.27 -10.12
N MET A 20 -10.03 5.87 -10.39
CA MET A 20 -10.37 5.14 -11.62
C MET A 20 -10.31 6.03 -12.86
N HIS A 21 -10.43 7.34 -12.69
CA HIS A 21 -10.33 8.30 -13.78
C HIS A 21 -8.91 8.85 -13.98
N ASP A 22 -7.97 8.48 -13.12
CA ASP A 22 -6.55 8.80 -13.28
C ASP A 22 -5.84 7.63 -13.97
N ASP A 23 -5.22 7.91 -15.12
CA ASP A 23 -4.58 6.87 -15.94
C ASP A 23 -3.48 6.12 -15.19
N VAL A 24 -2.65 6.82 -14.42
CA VAL A 24 -1.52 6.20 -13.73
C VAL A 24 -2.00 5.33 -12.57
N ILE A 25 -2.90 5.86 -11.73
CA ILE A 25 -3.41 5.13 -10.56
C ILE A 25 -4.23 3.91 -11.00
N CYS A 26 -5.09 4.10 -12.00
CA CYS A 26 -5.89 3.00 -12.54
C CYS A 26 -5.01 1.90 -13.14
N LYS A 27 -3.98 2.27 -13.90
CA LYS A 27 -3.02 1.31 -14.46
C LYS A 27 -2.24 0.59 -13.36
N PHE A 28 -1.82 1.31 -12.32
CA PHE A 28 -1.14 0.70 -11.17
C PHE A 28 -2.01 -0.35 -10.49
N MET A 29 -3.27 -0.01 -10.24
CA MET A 29 -4.24 -0.94 -9.67
C MET A 29 -4.42 -2.17 -10.55
N ASN A 30 -4.66 -1.97 -11.85
CA ASN A 30 -4.87 -3.07 -12.78
C ASN A 30 -3.63 -3.95 -12.94
N GLN A 31 -2.45 -3.37 -13.03
CA GLN A 31 -1.19 -4.12 -13.11
C GLN A 31 -0.99 -4.95 -11.84
N THR A 32 -1.28 -4.40 -10.68
CA THR A 32 -1.21 -5.13 -9.41
C THR A 32 -2.15 -6.34 -9.42
N ILE A 33 -3.40 -6.13 -9.84
CA ILE A 33 -4.42 -7.19 -9.83
C ILE A 33 -4.11 -8.27 -10.87
N TYR A 34 -3.94 -7.89 -12.13
CA TYR A 34 -3.87 -8.84 -13.24
C TYR A 34 -2.51 -9.52 -13.35
N ASP A 35 -1.42 -8.79 -13.10
CA ASP A 35 -0.07 -9.31 -13.29
C ASP A 35 0.52 -9.93 -12.02
N GLU A 36 0.08 -9.50 -10.84
CA GLU A 36 0.71 -9.90 -9.57
C GLU A 36 -0.19 -10.68 -8.64
N ILE A 37 -1.46 -10.32 -8.50
CA ILE A 37 -2.38 -11.01 -7.59
C ILE A 37 -3.01 -12.23 -8.24
N ILE A 38 -3.65 -12.07 -9.39
CA ILE A 38 -4.36 -13.17 -10.07
C ILE A 38 -3.48 -14.39 -10.29
N PRO A 39 -2.20 -14.25 -10.74
CA PRO A 39 -1.35 -15.44 -10.93
C PRO A 39 -1.10 -16.26 -9.67
N THR A 40 -1.31 -15.70 -8.48
CA THR A 40 -1.10 -16.41 -7.20
C THR A 40 -2.33 -17.18 -6.73
N LEU A 41 -3.50 -16.97 -7.38
CA LEU A 41 -4.76 -17.56 -6.97
C LEU A 41 -5.03 -18.87 -7.70
N THR A 42 -5.75 -19.78 -7.05
CA THR A 42 -5.98 -21.14 -7.54
C THR A 42 -7.23 -21.31 -8.38
N LEU A 43 -8.12 -20.33 -8.40
CA LEU A 43 -9.33 -20.37 -9.22
C LEU A 43 -8.99 -20.19 -10.70
N PRO A 44 -9.85 -20.67 -11.63
CA PRO A 44 -9.63 -20.47 -13.06
C PRO A 44 -9.44 -19.00 -13.43
N LYS A 45 -8.41 -18.72 -14.24
CA LYS A 45 -8.06 -17.34 -14.61
C LYS A 45 -9.23 -16.53 -15.17
N PRO A 46 -10.07 -17.07 -16.09
CA PRO A 46 -11.22 -16.30 -16.60
C PRO A 46 -12.20 -15.85 -15.52
N GLU A 47 -12.42 -16.68 -14.50
CA GLU A 47 -13.30 -16.33 -13.37
C GLU A 47 -12.70 -15.22 -12.52
N LEU A 48 -11.38 -15.28 -12.27
CA LEU A 48 -10.66 -14.26 -11.52
C LEU A 48 -10.67 -12.92 -12.26
N GLU A 49 -10.45 -12.94 -13.57
CA GLU A 49 -10.48 -11.73 -14.39
C GLU A 49 -11.89 -11.12 -14.45
N ALA A 50 -12.93 -11.95 -14.56
CA ALA A 50 -14.32 -11.49 -14.55
C ALA A 50 -14.69 -10.85 -13.21
N PHE A 51 -14.25 -11.45 -12.10
CA PHE A 51 -14.46 -10.89 -10.77
C PHE A 51 -13.73 -9.55 -10.60
N ALA A 52 -12.46 -9.48 -11.01
CA ALA A 52 -11.68 -8.24 -10.95
C ALA A 52 -12.32 -7.12 -11.77
N HIS A 53 -12.81 -7.44 -12.96
CA HIS A 53 -13.52 -6.49 -13.80
C HIS A 53 -14.79 -5.96 -13.11
N SER A 54 -15.57 -6.85 -12.50
CA SER A 54 -16.79 -6.44 -11.80
C SER A 54 -16.49 -5.54 -10.59
N VAL A 55 -15.39 -5.80 -9.88
CA VAL A 55 -14.94 -4.94 -8.77
C VAL A 55 -14.55 -3.55 -9.29
N THR A 56 -13.80 -3.50 -10.40
CA THR A 56 -13.38 -2.23 -11.02
C THR A 56 -14.59 -1.41 -11.45
N GLU A 57 -15.61 -2.04 -12.03
CA GLU A 57 -16.85 -1.36 -12.43
C GLU A 57 -17.58 -0.77 -11.20
N ARG A 58 -17.58 -1.49 -10.09
CA ARG A 58 -18.16 -0.95 -8.83
C ARG A 58 -17.37 0.26 -8.32
N PHE A 59 -16.06 0.26 -8.47
CA PHE A 59 -15.21 1.40 -8.06
C PHE A 59 -15.50 2.66 -8.90
N LYS A 60 -16.00 2.50 -10.10
CA LYS A 60 -16.37 3.61 -10.99
C LYS A 60 -17.78 4.17 -10.72
N ASN A 61 -18.52 3.58 -9.78
CA ASN A 61 -19.91 3.96 -9.53
C ASN A 61 -20.02 5.47 -9.22
N PRO A 62 -20.75 6.25 -10.05
CA PRO A 62 -20.84 7.70 -9.88
C PRO A 62 -21.69 8.14 -8.69
N PHE A 63 -22.41 7.23 -8.07
CA PHE A 63 -23.31 7.53 -6.95
C PHE A 63 -22.67 7.28 -5.58
N ILE A 64 -21.43 6.79 -5.53
CA ILE A 64 -20.76 6.46 -4.26
C ILE A 64 -19.43 7.22 -4.18
N ASP A 65 -19.29 8.07 -3.16
CA ASP A 65 -18.05 8.79 -2.86
C ASP A 65 -17.30 8.04 -1.76
N HIS A 66 -16.64 6.93 -2.14
CA HIS A 66 -15.90 6.09 -1.21
C HIS A 66 -14.58 6.74 -0.84
N GLN A 67 -14.49 7.27 0.38
CA GLN A 67 -13.32 8.03 0.87
C GLN A 67 -12.13 7.11 1.10
N LEU A 68 -10.97 7.49 0.55
CA LEU A 68 -9.72 6.72 0.75
C LEU A 68 -9.31 6.67 2.23
N LEU A 69 -9.48 7.78 2.96
CA LEU A 69 -9.20 7.80 4.40
C LEU A 69 -10.08 6.85 5.20
N ALA A 70 -11.34 6.65 4.80
CA ALA A 70 -12.21 5.66 5.45
C ALA A 70 -11.71 4.23 5.20
N ILE A 71 -11.21 3.96 4.01
CA ILE A 71 -10.60 2.66 3.66
C ILE A 71 -9.29 2.44 4.42
N SER A 72 -8.58 3.51 4.76
CA SER A 72 -7.28 3.44 5.44
C SER A 72 -7.34 2.93 6.88
N LEU A 73 -8.54 2.85 7.46
CA LEU A 73 -8.69 2.34 8.83
C LEU A 73 -8.13 0.93 8.95
N ASN A 74 -7.30 0.71 9.97
CA ASN A 74 -6.67 -0.60 10.25
C ASN A 74 -5.89 -1.17 9.07
N SER A 75 -5.15 -0.31 8.35
CA SER A 75 -4.40 -0.70 7.15
C SER A 75 -3.34 -1.76 7.42
N THR A 76 -2.74 -1.77 8.62
CA THR A 76 -1.71 -2.76 8.96
C THR A 76 -2.28 -4.17 8.95
N SER A 77 -3.37 -4.42 9.66
CA SER A 77 -4.02 -5.74 9.69
C SER A 77 -4.61 -6.12 8.34
N LYS A 78 -5.14 -5.15 7.60
CA LYS A 78 -5.68 -5.39 6.25
C LYS A 78 -4.58 -5.78 5.27
N TRP A 79 -3.43 -5.11 5.30
CA TRP A 79 -2.32 -5.45 4.42
C TRP A 79 -1.83 -6.87 4.70
N ARG A 80 -1.68 -7.21 5.98
CA ARG A 80 -1.31 -8.57 6.41
C ARG A 80 -2.31 -9.61 5.90
N ALA A 81 -3.61 -9.36 6.06
CA ALA A 81 -4.64 -10.33 5.71
C ALA A 81 -4.90 -10.44 4.21
N ARG A 82 -4.76 -9.35 3.46
CA ARG A 82 -5.25 -9.24 2.09
C ARG A 82 -4.14 -9.16 1.03
N VAL A 83 -2.99 -8.58 1.35
CA VAL A 83 -1.91 -8.36 0.37
C VAL A 83 -0.71 -9.27 0.63
N MET A 84 -0.33 -9.47 1.88
CA MET A 84 0.82 -10.31 2.22
C MET A 84 0.75 -11.72 1.65
N PRO A 85 -0.42 -12.41 1.64
CA PRO A 85 -0.51 -13.73 1.00
C PRO A 85 -0.18 -13.68 -0.50
N SER A 86 -0.57 -12.62 -1.21
CA SER A 86 -0.25 -12.43 -2.62
C SER A 86 1.25 -12.17 -2.83
N LEU A 87 1.88 -11.40 -1.95
CA LEU A 87 3.33 -11.21 -1.97
C LEU A 87 4.06 -12.54 -1.87
N LYS A 88 3.73 -13.33 -0.86
CA LYS A 88 4.36 -14.63 -0.63
C LYS A 88 4.10 -15.62 -1.76
N GLY A 89 2.86 -15.68 -2.22
CA GLY A 89 2.47 -16.53 -3.35
C GLY A 89 3.21 -16.19 -4.62
N TYR A 90 3.37 -14.90 -4.91
CA TYR A 90 4.11 -14.45 -6.09
C TYR A 90 5.60 -14.83 -6.02
N VAL A 91 6.23 -14.59 -4.87
CA VAL A 91 7.65 -14.94 -4.67
C VAL A 91 7.86 -16.47 -4.81
N ASP A 92 6.96 -17.26 -4.27
CA ASP A 92 7.04 -18.73 -4.38
C ASP A 92 6.87 -19.20 -5.84
N LEU A 93 5.97 -18.57 -6.58
CA LEU A 93 5.65 -18.93 -7.95
C LEU A 93 6.68 -18.45 -8.97
N LYS A 94 7.08 -17.18 -8.88
CA LYS A 94 7.92 -16.50 -9.89
C LYS A 94 9.39 -16.41 -9.51
N LYS A 95 9.75 -16.67 -8.24
CA LYS A 95 11.12 -16.53 -7.72
C LYS A 95 11.70 -15.13 -7.89
N GLU A 96 10.83 -14.13 -7.88
CA GLU A 96 11.19 -12.72 -7.95
C GLU A 96 10.14 -11.90 -7.19
N LEU A 97 10.43 -10.63 -6.90
CA LEU A 97 9.51 -9.75 -6.18
C LEU A 97 8.43 -9.18 -7.11
N PRO A 98 7.16 -9.14 -6.66
CA PRO A 98 6.13 -8.41 -7.37
C PRO A 98 6.33 -6.91 -7.18
N ALA A 99 6.65 -6.19 -8.26
CA ALA A 99 7.04 -4.78 -8.18
C ALA A 99 5.94 -3.89 -7.59
N CYS A 100 4.71 -4.01 -8.06
CA CYS A 100 3.59 -3.18 -7.57
C CYS A 100 3.22 -3.49 -6.13
N ILE A 101 3.18 -4.77 -5.76
CA ILE A 101 2.89 -5.18 -4.37
C ILE A 101 4.00 -4.68 -3.44
N THR A 102 5.26 -4.80 -3.84
CA THR A 102 6.39 -4.31 -3.05
C THR A 102 6.32 -2.80 -2.86
N ALA A 103 6.01 -2.05 -3.94
CA ALA A 103 5.80 -0.61 -3.87
C ALA A 103 4.59 -0.27 -2.99
N SER A 104 3.53 -1.09 -2.99
CA SER A 104 2.36 -0.87 -2.14
C SER A 104 2.72 -0.90 -0.66
N PHE A 105 3.68 -1.74 -0.28
CA PHE A 105 4.18 -1.77 1.10
C PHE A 105 4.92 -0.47 1.44
N ALA A 106 5.72 0.05 0.50
CA ALA A 106 6.38 1.34 0.68
C ALA A 106 5.35 2.50 0.79
N PHE A 107 4.28 2.48 -0.01
CA PHE A 107 3.19 3.45 0.12
C PHE A 107 2.50 3.35 1.47
N TYR A 108 2.29 2.14 1.98
CA TYR A 108 1.76 1.91 3.31
C TYR A 108 2.65 2.57 4.37
N ILE A 109 3.95 2.34 4.33
CA ILE A 109 4.89 2.96 5.29
C ILE A 109 4.88 4.48 5.14
N ALA A 110 4.90 4.99 3.91
CA ALA A 110 4.87 6.44 3.64
C ALA A 110 3.58 7.09 4.15
N PHE A 111 2.46 6.38 4.13
CA PHE A 111 1.19 6.88 4.65
C PHE A 111 1.26 7.13 6.16
N PHE A 112 2.00 6.31 6.90
CA PHE A 112 2.21 6.46 8.34
C PHE A 112 3.34 7.45 8.67
N ASN A 113 3.36 8.59 8.01
CA ASN A 113 4.39 9.62 8.15
C ASN A 113 4.10 10.61 9.29
N GLY A 114 3.37 10.17 10.32
CA GLY A 114 2.89 11.03 11.38
C GLY A 114 3.97 11.67 12.24
N GLN A 115 3.77 12.92 12.59
CA GLN A 115 4.68 13.71 13.42
C GLN A 115 4.20 13.83 14.87
N GLU A 116 2.89 13.73 15.09
CA GLU A 116 2.30 13.92 16.42
C GLU A 116 1.25 12.85 16.69
N LEU A 117 1.38 12.17 17.83
CA LEU A 117 0.39 11.22 18.29
C LEU A 117 -0.58 11.92 19.23
N THR A 118 -1.87 11.90 18.91
CA THR A 118 -2.95 12.49 19.69
C THR A 118 -3.92 11.41 20.17
N ASP A 119 -4.89 11.78 21.01
CA ASP A 119 -5.95 10.87 21.47
C ASP A 119 -6.84 10.39 20.29
N GLU A 120 -6.90 11.16 19.20
CA GLU A 120 -7.71 10.84 18.03
C GLU A 120 -6.96 9.98 17.00
N GLY A 121 -5.64 10.02 16.99
CA GLY A 121 -4.81 9.27 16.07
C GLY A 121 -3.47 9.93 15.82
N LEU A 122 -2.76 9.46 14.82
CA LEU A 122 -1.45 9.98 14.42
C LEU A 122 -1.64 11.02 13.31
N VAL A 123 -1.10 12.22 13.48
CA VAL A 123 -1.24 13.31 12.50
C VAL A 123 -0.17 13.16 11.43
N GLY A 124 -0.59 12.81 10.21
CA GLY A 124 0.27 12.72 9.04
C GLY A 124 0.19 13.96 8.16
N THR A 125 1.07 14.05 7.16
CA THR A 125 1.11 15.18 6.24
C THR A 125 1.01 14.72 4.78
N ARG A 126 0.24 15.50 3.99
CA ARG A 126 0.13 15.36 2.54
C ARG A 126 0.31 16.75 1.92
N GLY A 127 1.49 17.05 1.43
CA GLY A 127 1.84 18.40 0.98
C GLY A 127 1.75 19.38 2.16
N ASP A 128 0.98 20.45 1.99
CA ASP A 128 0.77 21.46 3.03
C ASP A 128 -0.39 21.13 3.97
N ASN A 129 -1.07 19.99 3.76
CA ASN A 129 -2.23 19.57 4.54
C ASN A 129 -1.86 18.47 5.51
N THR A 130 -2.66 18.33 6.57
CA THR A 130 -2.55 17.23 7.51
C THR A 130 -3.76 16.30 7.38
N TYR A 131 -3.59 15.06 7.81
CA TYR A 131 -4.68 14.10 7.91
C TYR A 131 -4.50 13.22 9.14
N LEU A 132 -5.59 12.65 9.60
CA LEU A 132 -5.58 11.83 10.81
C LEU A 132 -5.48 10.36 10.41
N ILE A 133 -4.42 9.70 10.89
CA ILE A 133 -4.18 8.28 10.67
C ILE A 133 -4.78 7.51 11.84
N LYS A 134 -5.68 6.58 11.53
CA LYS A 134 -6.35 5.75 12.54
C LYS A 134 -6.02 4.28 12.33
N ASP A 135 -5.48 3.67 13.37
CA ASP A 135 -5.14 2.25 13.42
C ASP A 135 -5.10 1.82 14.88
N ASP A 136 -4.75 0.58 15.15
CA ASP A 136 -4.56 0.11 16.52
C ASP A 136 -3.53 0.98 17.25
N LYS A 137 -3.74 1.17 18.55
CA LYS A 137 -2.88 2.02 19.37
C LYS A 137 -1.41 1.62 19.27
N ALA A 138 -1.11 0.32 19.32
CA ALA A 138 0.25 -0.18 19.22
C ALA A 138 0.90 0.18 17.87
N VAL A 139 0.13 0.18 16.79
CA VAL A 139 0.61 0.58 15.45
C VAL A 139 0.96 2.06 15.44
N LEU A 140 0.07 2.90 15.93
CA LEU A 140 0.29 4.35 15.96
C LEU A 140 1.49 4.73 16.84
N GLU A 141 1.63 4.10 17.99
CA GLU A 141 2.77 4.29 18.89
C GLU A 141 4.09 3.88 18.23
N PHE A 142 4.08 2.76 17.49
CA PHE A 142 5.25 2.30 16.74
C PHE A 142 5.72 3.35 15.73
N TYR A 143 4.83 3.85 14.88
CA TYR A 143 5.22 4.84 13.88
C TYR A 143 5.59 6.18 14.48
N ALA A 144 4.95 6.59 15.56
CA ALA A 144 5.34 7.80 16.29
C ALA A 144 6.77 7.68 16.87
N ALA A 145 7.12 6.51 17.39
CA ALA A 145 8.44 6.25 17.94
C ALA A 145 9.54 6.25 16.86
N HIS A 146 9.20 5.91 15.62
CA HIS A 146 10.15 5.79 14.50
C HIS A 146 10.11 6.98 13.53
N LYS A 147 9.40 8.07 13.87
CA LYS A 147 9.18 9.20 12.97
C LYS A 147 10.45 9.88 12.46
N ASP A 148 11.52 9.84 13.22
CA ASP A 148 12.80 10.49 12.89
C ASP A 148 13.85 9.51 12.34
N ASP A 149 13.49 8.25 12.15
CA ASP A 149 14.39 7.23 11.63
C ASP A 149 14.75 7.51 10.17
N SER A 150 15.93 7.06 9.76
CA SER A 150 16.29 6.99 8.33
C SER A 150 15.35 6.04 7.60
N VAL A 151 15.31 6.14 6.27
CA VAL A 151 14.51 5.23 5.43
C VAL A 151 14.88 3.78 5.74
N GLU A 152 16.17 3.47 5.77
CA GLU A 152 16.68 2.12 6.00
C GLU A 152 16.29 1.60 7.38
N ASP A 153 16.44 2.42 8.42
CA ASP A 153 16.10 2.02 9.79
C ASP A 153 14.60 1.82 9.97
N LEU A 154 13.78 2.71 9.40
CA LEU A 154 12.33 2.58 9.45
C LEU A 154 11.85 1.31 8.74
N VAL A 155 12.32 1.09 7.51
CA VAL A 155 11.95 -0.09 6.72
C VAL A 155 12.36 -1.37 7.43
N HIS A 156 13.56 -1.42 8.01
CA HIS A 156 14.03 -2.56 8.77
C HIS A 156 13.13 -2.82 9.99
N ALA A 157 12.81 -1.78 10.76
CA ALA A 157 11.94 -1.89 11.92
C ALA A 157 10.56 -2.39 11.55
N VAL A 158 10.00 -1.92 10.44
CA VAL A 158 8.67 -2.37 9.98
C VAL A 158 8.72 -3.81 9.48
N CYS A 159 9.68 -4.16 8.62
CA CYS A 159 9.77 -5.52 8.06
C CYS A 159 10.02 -6.59 9.12
N THR A 160 10.79 -6.28 10.16
CA THR A 160 11.11 -7.22 11.23
C THR A 160 10.09 -7.26 12.36
N ASN A 161 9.02 -6.47 12.26
CA ASN A 161 7.99 -6.42 13.30
C ASN A 161 7.04 -7.63 13.15
N GLU A 162 7.34 -8.70 13.90
CA GLU A 162 6.55 -9.93 13.85
C GLU A 162 5.15 -9.77 14.47
N ASP A 163 4.95 -8.79 15.35
CA ASP A 163 3.62 -8.49 15.90
C ASP A 163 2.68 -7.99 14.80
N PHE A 164 3.20 -7.24 13.83
CA PHE A 164 2.40 -6.76 12.68
C PHE A 164 2.12 -7.87 11.67
N TRP A 165 3.14 -8.62 11.30
CA TRP A 165 3.08 -9.50 10.12
C TRP A 165 3.00 -10.98 10.47
N GLY A 166 3.22 -11.35 11.73
CA GLY A 166 3.26 -12.75 12.16
C GLY A 166 4.54 -13.47 11.76
N GLU A 167 5.43 -12.78 11.05
CA GLU A 167 6.72 -13.30 10.59
C GLU A 167 7.66 -12.15 10.25
N ASP A 168 8.93 -12.48 10.04
CA ASP A 168 9.96 -11.51 9.64
C ASP A 168 9.99 -11.37 8.12
N LEU A 169 9.47 -10.25 7.60
CA LEU A 169 9.43 -9.98 6.16
C LEU A 169 10.82 -9.70 5.56
N SER A 170 11.81 -9.37 6.38
CA SER A 170 13.20 -9.20 5.90
C SER A 170 13.80 -10.52 5.43
N ALA A 171 13.20 -11.65 5.78
CA ALA A 171 13.61 -12.97 5.27
C ALA A 171 13.26 -13.17 3.80
N ILE A 172 12.36 -12.39 3.22
CA ILE A 172 12.06 -12.45 1.79
C ILE A 172 13.20 -11.78 1.04
N ASP A 173 13.85 -12.54 0.16
CA ASP A 173 15.04 -12.08 -0.56
C ASP A 173 14.82 -10.78 -1.34
N GLY A 174 15.60 -9.75 -1.03
CA GLY A 174 15.56 -8.45 -1.68
C GLY A 174 14.37 -7.56 -1.31
N PHE A 175 13.41 -8.04 -0.51
CA PHE A 175 12.19 -7.29 -0.21
C PHE A 175 12.49 -6.00 0.58
N GLU A 176 13.21 -6.11 1.67
CA GLU A 176 13.55 -4.96 2.52
C GLU A 176 14.30 -3.87 1.73
N ALA A 177 15.30 -4.28 0.95
CA ALA A 177 16.08 -3.35 0.12
C ALA A 177 15.22 -2.66 -0.94
N SER A 178 14.32 -3.40 -1.58
CA SER A 178 13.39 -2.85 -2.58
C SER A 178 12.40 -1.88 -1.95
N VAL A 179 11.84 -2.22 -0.79
CA VAL A 179 10.93 -1.32 -0.06
C VAL A 179 11.65 -0.03 0.33
N ALA A 180 12.88 -0.13 0.82
CA ALA A 180 13.66 1.05 1.18
C ALA A 180 13.91 1.95 -0.04
N SER A 181 14.23 1.37 -1.18
CA SER A 181 14.42 2.11 -2.43
C SER A 181 13.14 2.82 -2.87
N TYR A 182 11.99 2.15 -2.83
CA TYR A 182 10.71 2.77 -3.16
C TYR A 182 10.35 3.87 -2.17
N LEU A 183 10.56 3.65 -0.88
CA LEU A 183 10.24 4.66 0.14
C LEU A 183 11.10 5.92 -0.03
N ALA A 184 12.38 5.76 -0.32
CA ALA A 184 13.28 6.88 -0.60
C ALA A 184 12.79 7.67 -1.82
N ASP A 185 12.39 6.98 -2.89
CA ASP A 185 11.85 7.61 -4.10
C ASP A 185 10.53 8.33 -3.82
N ILE A 186 9.64 7.73 -3.02
CA ILE A 186 8.38 8.37 -2.61
C ILE A 186 8.66 9.69 -1.87
N ARG A 187 9.60 9.67 -0.94
CA ARG A 187 9.97 10.88 -0.17
C ARG A 187 10.57 11.98 -1.04
N GLU A 188 11.35 11.59 -2.05
CA GLU A 188 12.03 12.54 -2.95
C GLU A 188 11.10 13.06 -4.05
N ASN A 189 10.36 12.18 -4.71
CA ASN A 189 9.62 12.48 -5.94
C ASN A 189 8.09 12.38 -5.79
N GLY A 190 7.59 11.85 -4.69
CA GLY A 190 6.17 11.66 -4.43
C GLY A 190 5.65 10.31 -4.89
N ALA A 191 4.50 9.93 -4.32
CA ALA A 191 3.86 8.63 -4.60
C ALA A 191 3.43 8.49 -6.07
N TYR A 192 2.90 9.57 -6.65
CA TYR A 192 2.43 9.55 -8.04
C TYR A 192 3.56 9.22 -9.03
N GLU A 193 4.72 9.84 -8.86
CA GLU A 193 5.87 9.60 -9.73
C GLU A 193 6.40 8.16 -9.62
N VAL A 194 6.35 7.58 -8.42
CA VAL A 194 6.73 6.18 -8.23
C VAL A 194 5.75 5.24 -8.96
N MET A 195 4.44 5.49 -8.85
CA MET A 195 3.44 4.72 -9.61
C MET A 195 3.67 4.85 -11.12
N LYS A 196 3.94 6.06 -11.59
CA LYS A 196 4.17 6.35 -13.00
C LYS A 196 5.37 5.58 -13.57
N LYS A 197 6.44 5.41 -12.78
CA LYS A 197 7.59 4.61 -13.19
C LYS A 197 7.29 3.12 -13.26
N LEU A 198 6.35 2.62 -12.46
CA LEU A 198 6.01 1.20 -12.37
C LEU A 198 5.03 0.74 -13.45
N VAL A 199 4.12 1.61 -13.89
CA VAL A 199 3.09 1.23 -14.88
C VAL A 199 3.69 1.13 -16.28
N LYS A 200 3.17 0.15 -17.03
CA LYS A 200 3.64 -0.16 -18.38
C LYS A 200 2.66 0.33 -19.44
#